data_6c1160e8c2a0d2ea8f03031f56e1d6a9
#
_entry.id   6c1160e8c2a0d2ea8f03031f56e1d6a9
#
_cell.length_a   1.000
_cell.length_b   1.000
_cell.length_c   1.000
_cell.angle_alpha   90.00
_cell.angle_beta   90.00
_cell.angle_gamma   90.00
#
_symmetry.space_group_name_H-M   'P 1'
#
loop_
_entity.id
_entity.type
_entity.pdbx_description
1 polymer ?
#
loop_
_entity_poly.entity_id
_entity_poly.type
_entity_poly.pdbx_seq_one_letter_code
_entity_poly.pdbx_strand_id
1 'polypeptide(L)'
;MTETVRRRMATDGFPEVRFNDGVVIQHLVAEPLSITALARRMGVTQQAASKAVVDMQRRGLLAGRRSSADARVTLLELTDRARTAIEAARTHRAALDAELTKEIGAARVAETRAALTAILTRLDADQAIRNRRVRPPG
;
A
#
# COMPACT_ATOMS: atom_id res chain seq x y z
N MET A 1 3.12 3.64 -5.17
CA MET A 1 3.35 2.91 -6.44
C MET A 1 3.66 3.93 -7.51
N THR A 2 4.62 3.70 -8.41
CA THR A 2 4.90 4.62 -9.53
C THR A 2 3.97 4.32 -10.70
N GLU A 3 3.79 5.28 -11.62
CA GLU A 3 2.96 5.09 -12.83
C GLU A 3 3.51 3.98 -13.72
N THR A 4 4.84 3.87 -13.81
CA THR A 4 5.51 2.80 -14.55
C THR A 4 5.13 1.41 -14.01
N VAL A 5 5.18 1.22 -12.68
CA VAL A 5 4.78 -0.05 -12.05
C VAL A 5 3.30 -0.31 -12.28
N ARG A 6 2.44 0.72 -12.18
CA ARG A 6 1.00 0.57 -12.42
C ARG A 6 0.70 0.10 -13.84
N ARG A 7 1.36 0.67 -14.87
CA ARG A 7 1.21 0.22 -16.26
C ARG A 7 1.62 -1.24 -16.44
N ARG A 8 2.78 -1.64 -15.89
CA ARG A 8 3.25 -3.03 -15.96
C ARG A 8 2.24 -3.98 -15.32
N MET A 9 1.72 -3.62 -14.15
CA MET A 9 0.68 -4.40 -13.48
C MET A 9 -0.60 -4.52 -14.31
N ALA A 10 -1.03 -3.45 -14.99
CA ALA A 10 -2.20 -3.50 -15.86
C ALA A 10 -1.99 -4.48 -17.04
N THR A 11 -0.78 -4.50 -17.62
CA THR A 11 -0.40 -5.46 -18.66
C THR A 11 -0.40 -6.91 -18.14
N ASP A 12 -0.01 -7.11 -16.89
CA ASP A 12 -0.02 -8.44 -16.23
C ASP A 12 -1.42 -8.88 -15.75
N GLY A 13 -2.46 -8.16 -16.11
CA GLY A 13 -3.83 -8.52 -15.79
C GLY A 13 -4.36 -7.97 -14.46
N PHE A 14 -3.75 -6.92 -13.91
CA PHE A 14 -4.19 -6.21 -12.70
C PHE A 14 -4.58 -4.75 -12.97
N PRO A 15 -5.46 -4.46 -13.97
CA PRO A 15 -5.84 -3.08 -14.30
C PRO A 15 -6.65 -2.40 -13.19
N GLU A 16 -7.27 -3.20 -12.31
CA GLU A 16 -8.08 -2.73 -11.19
C GLU A 16 -7.27 -2.11 -10.05
N VAL A 17 -5.95 -2.36 -9.98
CA VAL A 17 -5.10 -1.86 -8.89
C VAL A 17 -4.79 -0.37 -9.09
N ARG A 18 -5.05 0.43 -8.07
CA ARG A 18 -4.87 1.88 -8.09
C ARG A 18 -3.67 2.32 -7.26
N PHE A 19 -3.22 3.54 -7.53
CA PHE A 19 -2.07 4.13 -6.84
C PHE A 19 -2.20 4.12 -5.31
N ASN A 20 -3.38 4.48 -4.80
CA ASN A 20 -3.63 4.62 -3.37
C ASN A 20 -3.97 3.31 -2.64
N ASP A 21 -4.20 2.20 -3.34
CA ASP A 21 -4.55 0.92 -2.69
C ASP A 21 -3.47 0.45 -1.72
N GLY A 22 -2.21 0.76 -2.01
CA GLY A 22 -1.09 0.44 -1.13
C GLY A 22 -1.18 1.05 0.27
N VAL A 23 -1.94 2.14 0.44
CA VAL A 23 -2.18 2.76 1.75
C VAL A 23 -3.04 1.87 2.64
N VAL A 24 -4.04 1.18 2.06
CA VAL A 24 -4.91 0.22 2.77
C VAL A 24 -4.21 -1.13 2.92
N ILE A 25 -3.66 -1.65 1.83
CA ILE A 25 -3.04 -2.97 1.73
C ILE A 25 -1.97 -3.19 2.80
N GLN A 26 -1.08 -2.23 3.01
CA GLN A 26 0.02 -2.38 3.97
C GLN A 26 -0.43 -2.67 5.40
N HIS A 27 -1.63 -2.21 5.79
CA HIS A 27 -2.18 -2.45 7.12
C HIS A 27 -2.84 -3.82 7.26
N LEU A 28 -3.19 -4.45 6.13
CA LEU A 28 -3.90 -5.74 6.07
C LEU A 28 -2.99 -6.92 5.70
N VAL A 29 -1.73 -6.67 5.31
CA VAL A 29 -0.78 -7.72 4.93
C VAL A 29 -0.48 -8.66 6.09
N ALA A 30 -0.32 -8.13 7.29
CA ALA A 30 0.06 -8.91 8.47
C ALA A 30 -1.13 -9.64 9.11
N GLU A 31 -2.29 -8.99 9.17
CA GLU A 31 -3.46 -9.51 9.87
C GLU A 31 -4.76 -8.87 9.37
N PRO A 32 -5.89 -9.58 9.47
CA PRO A 32 -7.21 -8.99 9.24
C PRO A 32 -7.55 -7.94 10.29
N LEU A 33 -8.21 -6.86 9.88
CA LEU A 33 -8.59 -5.74 10.76
C LEU A 33 -10.06 -5.39 10.64
N SER A 34 -10.68 -4.94 11.75
CA SER A 34 -11.96 -4.25 11.66
C SER A 34 -11.79 -2.89 10.98
N ILE A 35 -12.90 -2.35 10.43
CA ILE A 35 -12.89 -1.02 9.80
C ILE A 35 -12.40 0.07 10.75
N THR A 36 -12.79 0.00 12.02
CA THR A 36 -12.37 0.95 13.06
C THR A 36 -10.87 0.86 13.32
N ALA A 37 -10.32 -0.36 13.41
CA ALA A 37 -8.89 -0.56 13.60
C ALA A 37 -8.09 -0.08 12.37
N LEU A 38 -8.58 -0.35 11.16
CA LEU A 38 -7.98 0.12 9.93
C LEU A 38 -7.95 1.66 9.86
N ALA A 39 -9.09 2.32 10.11
CA ALA A 39 -9.20 3.79 10.12
C ALA A 39 -8.19 4.42 11.10
N ARG A 40 -8.08 3.87 12.31
CA ARG A 40 -7.11 4.32 13.32
C ARG A 40 -5.68 4.17 12.84
N ARG A 41 -5.31 3.01 12.23
CA ARG A 41 -3.95 2.79 11.70
C ARG A 41 -3.61 3.73 10.55
N MET A 42 -4.58 4.01 9.70
CA MET A 42 -4.43 4.95 8.58
C MET A 42 -4.39 6.42 9.02
N GLY A 43 -4.85 6.74 10.23
CA GLY A 43 -4.98 8.11 10.72
C GLY A 43 -6.09 8.89 10.01
N VAL A 44 -7.17 8.22 9.59
CA VAL A 44 -8.32 8.82 8.89
C VAL A 44 -9.63 8.55 9.63
N THR A 45 -10.71 9.23 9.21
CA THR A 45 -12.05 8.94 9.73
C THR A 45 -12.53 7.55 9.29
N GLN A 46 -13.39 6.94 10.09
CA GLN A 46 -14.00 5.64 9.75
C GLN A 46 -14.79 5.73 8.42
N GLN A 47 -15.42 6.86 8.14
CA GLN A 47 -16.15 7.07 6.89
C GLN A 47 -15.19 7.06 5.68
N ALA A 48 -14.02 7.73 5.78
CA ALA A 48 -13.02 7.73 4.72
C ALA A 48 -12.45 6.31 4.50
N ALA A 49 -12.13 5.58 5.57
CA ALA A 49 -11.70 4.20 5.48
C ALA A 49 -12.77 3.30 4.85
N SER A 50 -14.05 3.45 5.26
CA SER A 50 -15.17 2.69 4.69
C SER A 50 -15.31 2.90 3.19
N LYS A 51 -15.20 4.15 2.71
CA LYS A 51 -15.26 4.45 1.27
C LYS A 51 -14.16 3.74 0.50
N ALA A 52 -12.94 3.76 1.00
CA ALA A 52 -11.81 3.06 0.37
C ALA A 52 -12.01 1.54 0.36
N VAL A 53 -12.47 0.97 1.47
CA VAL A 53 -12.75 -0.47 1.61
C VAL A 53 -13.84 -0.92 0.64
N VAL A 54 -14.97 -0.22 0.57
CA VAL A 54 -16.07 -0.56 -0.35
C VAL A 54 -15.61 -0.53 -1.80
N ASP A 55 -14.82 0.47 -2.19
CA ASP A 55 -14.25 0.55 -3.53
C ASP A 55 -13.31 -0.63 -3.83
N MET A 56 -12.43 -0.98 -2.89
CA MET A 56 -11.53 -2.12 -3.03
C MET A 56 -12.26 -3.47 -3.03
N GLN A 57 -13.33 -3.62 -2.25
CA GLN A 57 -14.18 -4.82 -2.28
C GLN A 57 -14.88 -4.98 -3.63
N ARG A 58 -15.41 -3.90 -4.20
CA ARG A 58 -16.02 -3.93 -5.56
C ARG A 58 -15.03 -4.36 -6.64
N ARG A 59 -13.74 -4.04 -6.46
CA ARG A 59 -12.65 -4.45 -7.36
C ARG A 59 -12.06 -5.83 -7.02
N GLY A 60 -12.63 -6.53 -6.05
CA GLY A 60 -12.19 -7.87 -5.67
C GLY A 60 -10.85 -7.93 -4.94
N LEU A 61 -10.37 -6.83 -4.37
CA LEU A 61 -9.09 -6.77 -3.66
C LEU A 61 -9.22 -7.04 -2.16
N LEU A 62 -10.39 -6.79 -1.58
CA LEU A 62 -10.69 -7.04 -0.17
C LEU A 62 -11.92 -7.93 -0.02
N ALA A 63 -11.93 -8.73 1.02
CA ALA A 63 -13.09 -9.47 1.50
C ALA A 63 -13.38 -9.15 2.96
N GLY A 64 -14.63 -9.33 3.35
CA GLY A 64 -15.05 -9.24 4.75
C GLY A 64 -15.42 -10.62 5.26
N ARG A 65 -14.92 -11.01 6.44
CA ARG A 65 -15.37 -12.20 7.16
C ARG A 65 -15.80 -11.88 8.58
N ARG A 66 -16.69 -12.64 9.13
CA ARG A 66 -17.06 -12.47 10.54
C ARG A 66 -15.90 -12.89 11.45
N SER A 67 -15.72 -12.14 12.53
CA SER A 67 -14.73 -12.51 13.55
C SER A 67 -15.19 -13.78 14.28
N SER A 68 -14.23 -14.68 14.55
CA SER A 68 -14.49 -15.86 15.39
C SER A 68 -14.65 -15.51 16.88
N ALA A 69 -14.10 -14.38 17.30
CA ALA A 69 -14.17 -13.92 18.69
C ALA A 69 -15.45 -13.12 18.98
N ASP A 70 -15.99 -12.39 17.98
CA ASP A 70 -17.24 -11.64 18.09
C ASP A 70 -17.92 -11.56 16.72
N ALA A 71 -19.03 -12.28 16.56
CA ALA A 71 -19.78 -12.35 15.32
C ALA A 71 -20.39 -11.00 14.87
N ARG A 72 -20.41 -9.97 15.74
CA ARG A 72 -20.83 -8.60 15.39
C ARG A 72 -19.75 -7.84 14.64
N VAL A 73 -18.49 -8.30 14.71
CA VAL A 73 -17.35 -7.64 14.09
C VAL A 73 -17.04 -8.28 12.74
N THR A 74 -17.03 -7.47 11.69
CA THR A 74 -16.51 -7.87 10.38
C THR A 74 -15.03 -7.51 10.29
N LEU A 75 -14.21 -8.50 10.00
CA LEU A 75 -12.78 -8.34 9.72
C LEU A 75 -12.58 -8.24 8.21
N LEU A 76 -11.75 -7.30 7.82
CA LEU A 76 -11.31 -7.07 6.45
C LEU A 76 -10.01 -7.83 6.21
N GLU A 77 -9.92 -8.51 5.09
CA GLU A 77 -8.73 -9.26 4.69
C GLU A 77 -8.45 -9.11 3.20
N LEU A 78 -7.21 -9.34 2.82
CA LEU A 78 -6.80 -9.35 1.42
C LEU A 78 -7.30 -10.63 0.75
N THR A 79 -7.87 -10.52 -0.45
CA THR A 79 -8.19 -11.67 -1.29
C THR A 79 -6.92 -12.28 -1.89
N ASP A 80 -7.00 -13.50 -2.42
CA ASP A 80 -5.89 -14.12 -3.16
C ASP A 80 -5.50 -13.27 -4.37
N ARG A 81 -6.48 -12.66 -5.03
CA ARG A 81 -6.25 -11.68 -6.11
C ARG A 81 -5.38 -10.53 -5.67
N ALA A 82 -5.68 -9.94 -4.50
CA ALA A 82 -4.86 -8.86 -3.95
C ALA A 82 -3.46 -9.32 -3.58
N ARG A 83 -3.30 -10.53 -3.03
CA ARG A 83 -1.99 -11.10 -2.69
C ARG A 83 -1.15 -11.30 -3.94
N THR A 84 -1.71 -11.88 -5.01
CA THR A 84 -1.02 -12.03 -6.30
C THR A 84 -0.63 -10.67 -6.89
N ALA A 85 -1.52 -9.68 -6.82
CA ALA A 85 -1.21 -8.32 -7.27
C ALA A 85 -0.07 -7.66 -6.46
N ILE A 86 0.02 -7.94 -5.15
CA ILE A 86 1.11 -7.45 -4.31
C ILE A 86 2.45 -8.04 -4.76
N GLU A 87 2.51 -9.33 -5.07
CA GLU A 87 3.74 -9.97 -5.54
C GLU A 87 4.15 -9.45 -6.93
N ALA A 88 3.20 -9.29 -7.85
CA ALA A 88 3.45 -8.65 -9.14
C ALA A 88 4.03 -7.22 -8.97
N ALA A 89 3.44 -6.43 -8.07
CA ALA A 89 3.94 -5.09 -7.78
C ALA A 89 5.34 -5.08 -7.15
N ARG A 90 5.68 -6.07 -6.34
CA ARG A 90 7.03 -6.25 -5.77
C ARG A 90 8.04 -6.57 -6.87
N THR A 91 7.69 -7.51 -7.75
CA THR A 91 8.53 -7.90 -8.90
C THR A 91 8.81 -6.71 -9.80
N HIS A 92 7.79 -5.95 -10.19
CA HIS A 92 8.00 -4.77 -11.04
C HIS A 92 8.79 -3.65 -10.37
N ARG A 93 8.67 -3.49 -9.05
CA ARG A 93 9.52 -2.53 -8.32
C ARG A 93 10.97 -2.96 -8.29
N ALA A 94 11.22 -4.26 -8.05
CA ALA A 94 12.59 -4.79 -8.08
C ALA A 94 13.21 -4.67 -9.47
N ALA A 95 12.45 -4.94 -10.53
CA ALA A 95 12.91 -4.76 -11.91
C ALA A 95 13.24 -3.30 -12.21
N LEU A 96 12.37 -2.36 -11.83
CA LEU A 96 12.63 -0.93 -12.00
C LEU A 96 13.88 -0.48 -11.22
N ASP A 97 14.08 -1.00 -10.04
CA ASP A 97 15.26 -0.73 -9.21
C ASP A 97 16.55 -1.22 -9.87
N ALA A 98 16.50 -2.42 -10.45
CA ALA A 98 17.62 -2.98 -11.22
C ALA A 98 17.90 -2.18 -12.50
N GLU A 99 16.87 -1.74 -13.23
CA GLU A 99 17.00 -0.89 -14.41
C GLU A 99 17.70 0.44 -14.06
N LEU A 100 17.25 1.11 -13.00
CA LEU A 100 17.87 2.35 -12.50
C LEU A 100 19.31 2.12 -12.07
N THR A 101 19.57 1.03 -11.35
CA THR A 101 20.93 0.68 -10.91
C THR A 101 21.88 0.45 -12.10
N LYS A 102 21.38 -0.19 -13.15
CA LYS A 102 22.12 -0.41 -14.40
C LYS A 102 22.41 0.91 -15.13
N GLU A 103 21.46 1.83 -15.14
CA GLU A 103 21.54 3.09 -15.89
C GLU A 103 22.46 4.12 -15.22
N ILE A 104 22.29 4.33 -13.91
CA ILE A 104 22.98 5.41 -13.18
C ILE A 104 24.09 4.93 -12.24
N GLY A 105 24.24 3.62 -12.07
CA GLY A 105 25.27 2.99 -11.23
C GLY A 105 24.85 2.79 -9.77
N ALA A 106 25.25 1.67 -9.18
CA ALA A 106 24.87 1.26 -7.83
C ALA A 106 25.28 2.28 -6.74
N ALA A 107 26.45 2.86 -6.86
CA ALA A 107 26.96 3.87 -5.91
C ALA A 107 26.04 5.10 -5.86
N ARG A 108 25.68 5.65 -7.03
CA ARG A 108 24.81 6.82 -7.12
C ARG A 108 23.38 6.54 -6.58
N VAL A 109 22.85 5.34 -6.85
CA VAL A 109 21.56 4.92 -6.28
C VAL A 109 21.64 4.88 -4.76
N ALA A 110 22.70 4.29 -4.20
CA ALA A 110 22.90 4.20 -2.75
C ALA A 110 23.07 5.58 -2.10
N GLU A 111 23.87 6.46 -2.68
CA GLU A 111 24.08 7.84 -2.21
C GLU A 111 22.77 8.64 -2.24
N THR A 112 22.02 8.55 -3.34
CA THR A 112 20.71 9.23 -3.46
C THR A 112 19.73 8.75 -2.39
N ARG A 113 19.64 7.43 -2.15
CA ARG A 113 18.81 6.87 -1.08
C ARG A 113 19.22 7.37 0.30
N ALA A 114 20.51 7.38 0.57
CA ALA A 114 21.04 7.86 1.85
C ALA A 114 20.71 9.35 2.06
N ALA A 115 20.90 10.18 1.03
CA ALA A 115 20.56 11.60 1.08
C ALA A 115 19.09 11.85 1.31
N LEU A 116 18.20 11.17 0.56
CA LEU A 116 16.74 11.27 0.75
C LEU A 116 16.31 10.80 2.14
N THR A 117 16.88 9.70 2.63
CA THR A 117 16.59 9.20 3.99
C THR A 117 17.00 10.22 5.04
N ALA A 118 18.19 10.82 4.93
CA ALA A 118 18.66 11.85 5.85
C ALA A 118 17.73 13.09 5.86
N ILE A 119 17.30 13.54 4.66
CA ILE A 119 16.34 14.65 4.53
C ILE A 119 15.01 14.32 5.20
N LEU A 120 14.44 13.14 4.94
CA LEU A 120 13.17 12.71 5.52
C LEU A 120 13.24 12.61 7.06
N THR A 121 14.35 12.07 7.57
CA THR A 121 14.59 11.99 9.03
C THR A 121 14.68 13.38 9.64
N ARG A 122 15.40 14.32 8.98
CA ARG A 122 15.55 15.70 9.46
C ARG A 122 14.24 16.48 9.49
N LEU A 123 13.33 16.17 8.56
CA LEU A 123 12.01 16.82 8.46
C LEU A 123 10.92 16.13 9.31
N ASP A 124 11.28 15.17 10.17
CA ASP A 124 10.33 14.34 10.93
C ASP A 124 9.25 13.68 10.04
N ALA A 125 9.50 13.63 8.72
CA ALA A 125 8.58 13.07 7.75
C ALA A 125 8.67 11.53 7.67
N ASP A 126 9.73 10.95 8.19
CA ASP A 126 10.06 9.53 8.06
C ASP A 126 8.94 8.64 8.63
N GLN A 127 8.46 8.95 9.83
CA GLN A 127 7.41 8.15 10.46
C GLN A 127 6.06 8.27 9.75
N ALA A 128 5.72 9.44 9.22
CA ALA A 128 4.51 9.65 8.44
C ALA A 128 4.54 8.84 7.13
N ILE A 129 5.70 8.80 6.46
CA ILE A 129 5.92 8.04 5.24
C ILE A 129 5.93 6.53 5.50
N ARG A 130 6.63 6.06 6.53
CA ARG A 130 6.66 4.64 6.92
C ARG A 130 5.27 4.12 7.27
N ASN A 131 4.50 4.91 8.03
CA ASN A 131 3.13 4.58 8.40
C ASN A 131 2.13 4.91 7.28
N ARG A 132 2.57 5.54 6.18
CA ARG A 132 1.72 6.04 5.09
C ARG A 132 0.43 6.69 5.60
N ARG A 133 0.56 7.50 6.63
CA ARG A 133 -0.57 8.28 7.14
C ARG A 133 -0.97 9.30 6.08
N VAL A 134 -2.25 9.28 5.70
CA VAL A 134 -2.82 10.32 4.85
C VAL A 134 -2.92 11.58 5.70
N ARG A 135 -2.16 12.63 5.35
CA ARG A 135 -2.35 13.94 5.98
C ARG A 135 -3.63 14.54 5.37
N PRO A 136 -4.64 14.90 6.17
CA PRO A 136 -5.79 15.62 5.63
C PRO A 136 -5.31 16.92 5.00
N PRO A 137 -5.91 17.35 3.88
CA PRO A 137 -5.66 18.70 3.36
C PRO A 137 -6.02 19.70 4.45
N GLY A 138 -5.10 20.63 4.71
CA GLY A 138 -5.32 21.76 5.62
C GLY A 138 -6.32 22.73 5.02
#